data_993c7e9011d22b51b2a5620a7f534074
#
_entry.id   993c7e9011d22b51b2a5620a7f534074
#
_cell.length_a   1.000
_cell.length_b   1.000
_cell.length_c   1.000
_cell.angle_alpha   90.00
_cell.angle_beta   90.00
_cell.angle_gamma   90.00
#
_symmetry.space_group_name_H-M   'P 1'
#
loop_
_entity.id
_entity.type
_entity.pdbx_description
1 polymer ?
#
loop_
_entity_poly.entity_id
_entity_poly.type
_entity_poly.pdbx_seq_one_letter_code
_entity_poly.pdbx_strand_id
1 'polypeptide(L)'
;MVENVIKRNGTVVAYDRDKIEKAIKAAEKETDEIIYSIDTVVNKVEQTLNNNFKGSNLPTVEQIQDLVEEKLMETEHHKTAKRYIIYREKRNEERNKWLK
;
A
#
# COMPACT_ATOMS: atom_id res chain seq x y z
N MET A 1 8.38 8.11 13.10
CA MET A 1 7.81 7.07 12.26
C MET A 1 6.29 7.05 12.38
N VAL A 2 5.58 6.81 11.28
CA VAL A 2 4.12 6.72 11.31
C VAL A 2 3.72 5.49 12.12
N GLU A 3 2.91 5.70 13.14
CA GLU A 3 2.47 4.61 14.04
C GLU A 3 1.02 4.18 13.79
N ASN A 4 0.22 5.07 13.23
CA ASN A 4 -1.21 4.81 13.03
C ASN A 4 -1.66 5.25 11.65
N VAL A 5 -2.75 4.64 11.19
CA VAL A 5 -3.37 4.97 9.89
C VAL A 5 -4.88 5.08 10.06
N ILE A 6 -5.50 5.85 9.18
CA ILE A 6 -6.95 6.05 9.19
C ILE A 6 -7.58 5.15 8.13
N LYS A 7 -8.47 4.26 8.56
CA LYS A 7 -9.23 3.40 7.66
C LYS A 7 -10.35 4.18 6.97
N ARG A 8 -10.93 3.60 5.93
CA ARG A 8 -12.03 4.19 5.16
C ARG A 8 -13.20 4.64 6.03
N ASN A 9 -13.52 3.87 7.07
CA ASN A 9 -14.62 4.18 7.96
C ASN A 9 -14.26 5.20 9.03
N GLY A 10 -13.06 5.80 8.95
CA GLY A 10 -12.59 6.79 9.91
C GLY A 10 -11.91 6.19 11.14
N THR A 11 -11.90 4.87 11.28
CA THR A 11 -11.25 4.21 12.43
C THR A 11 -9.74 4.34 12.33
N VAL A 12 -9.09 4.66 13.44
CA VAL A 12 -7.63 4.72 13.52
C VAL A 12 -7.12 3.35 14.00
N VAL A 13 -6.18 2.79 13.25
CA VAL A 13 -5.54 1.51 13.58
C VAL A 13 -4.02 1.65 13.50
N ALA A 14 -3.32 0.69 14.11
CA ALA A 14 -1.86 0.67 14.06
C ALA A 14 -1.37 0.45 12.62
N TYR A 15 -0.28 1.12 12.27
CA TYR A 15 0.40 0.88 11.01
C TYR A 15 1.02 -0.51 11.03
N ASP A 16 0.80 -1.28 9.96
CA ASP A 16 1.29 -2.64 9.85
C ASP A 16 1.99 -2.85 8.51
N ARG A 17 3.32 -2.80 8.56
CA ARG A 17 4.19 -3.00 7.39
C ARG A 17 3.93 -4.33 6.70
N ASP A 18 3.60 -5.36 7.47
CA ASP A 18 3.36 -6.72 6.97
C ASP A 18 2.23 -6.76 5.95
N LYS A 19 1.20 -5.95 6.14
CA LYS A 19 0.07 -5.87 5.20
C LYS A 19 0.53 -5.35 3.83
N ILE A 20 1.44 -4.39 3.81
CA ILE A 20 1.99 -3.86 2.56
C ILE A 20 2.82 -4.94 1.87
N GLU A 21 3.70 -5.60 2.60
CA GLU A 21 4.55 -6.67 2.06
C GLU A 21 3.71 -7.80 1.46
N LYS A 22 2.68 -8.25 2.16
CA LYS A 22 1.78 -9.30 1.69
C LYS A 22 1.01 -8.89 0.44
N ALA A 23 0.55 -7.66 0.38
CA ALA A 23 -0.18 -7.14 -0.78
C ALA A 23 0.73 -7.08 -2.02
N ILE A 24 1.97 -6.65 -1.84
CA ILE A 24 2.95 -6.60 -2.94
C ILE A 24 3.27 -8.03 -3.42
N LYS A 25 3.48 -8.97 -2.49
CA LYS A 25 3.74 -10.37 -2.83
C LYS A 25 2.57 -10.99 -3.60
N ALA A 26 1.35 -10.72 -3.17
CA ALA A 26 0.15 -11.21 -3.85
C ALA A 26 0.06 -10.67 -5.29
N ALA A 27 0.37 -9.39 -5.49
CA ALA A 27 0.39 -8.79 -6.81
C ALA A 27 1.51 -9.36 -7.68
N GLU A 28 2.70 -9.54 -7.11
CA GLU A 28 3.86 -10.13 -7.80
C GLU A 28 3.56 -11.52 -8.33
N LYS A 29 2.87 -12.34 -7.55
CA LYS A 29 2.51 -13.71 -7.95
C LYS A 29 1.63 -13.77 -9.20
N GLU A 30 0.91 -12.72 -9.49
CA GLU A 30 0.04 -12.63 -10.67
C GLU A 30 0.81 -12.22 -11.93
N THR A 31 2.12 -12.03 -11.82
CA THR A 31 3.00 -11.61 -12.93
C THR A 31 4.20 -12.54 -13.03
N ASP A 32 4.95 -12.40 -14.12
CA ASP A 32 6.24 -13.05 -14.29
C ASP A 32 7.41 -12.18 -13.79
N GLU A 33 7.08 -11.04 -13.19
CA GLU A 33 8.06 -10.10 -12.67
C GLU A 33 8.64 -10.60 -11.34
N ILE A 34 9.94 -10.39 -11.16
CA ILE A 34 10.61 -10.77 -9.91
C ILE A 34 11.07 -9.50 -9.19
N ILE A 35 10.59 -9.32 -7.96
CA ILE A 35 11.03 -8.21 -7.12
C ILE A 35 12.11 -8.78 -6.20
N TYR A 36 13.37 -8.40 -6.44
CA TYR A 36 14.49 -8.90 -5.65
C TYR A 36 14.45 -8.46 -4.20
N SER A 37 13.89 -7.30 -3.91
CA SER A 37 13.78 -6.80 -2.55
C SER A 37 12.49 -6.02 -2.35
N ILE A 38 11.48 -6.70 -1.81
CA ILE A 38 10.24 -6.07 -1.39
C ILE A 38 10.53 -5.09 -0.25
N ASP A 39 11.46 -5.41 0.63
CA ASP A 39 11.92 -4.51 1.70
C ASP A 39 12.34 -3.15 1.17
N THR A 40 13.07 -3.11 0.07
CA THR A 40 13.50 -1.85 -0.54
C THR A 40 12.32 -1.00 -0.96
N VAL A 41 11.32 -1.62 -1.58
CA VAL A 41 10.10 -0.91 -2.01
C VAL A 41 9.36 -0.36 -0.79
N VAL A 42 9.15 -1.18 0.22
CA VAL A 42 8.43 -0.78 1.44
C VAL A 42 9.22 0.28 2.21
N ASN A 43 10.54 0.19 2.26
CA ASN A 43 11.38 1.21 2.88
C ASN A 43 11.19 2.57 2.22
N LYS A 44 11.07 2.61 0.90
CA LYS A 44 10.80 3.84 0.15
C LYS A 44 9.42 4.41 0.48
N VAL A 45 8.42 3.55 0.61
CA VAL A 45 7.07 3.95 1.05
C VAL A 45 7.16 4.58 2.44
N GLU A 46 7.81 3.91 3.38
CA GLU A 46 7.91 4.39 4.77
C GLU A 46 8.68 5.69 4.86
N GLN A 47 9.75 5.85 4.09
CA GLN A 47 10.51 7.09 4.07
C GLN A 47 9.63 8.27 3.63
N THR A 48 8.83 8.07 2.59
CA THR A 48 7.91 9.10 2.10
C THR A 48 6.81 9.40 3.11
N LEU A 49 6.26 8.35 3.75
CA LEU A 49 5.27 8.52 4.81
C LEU A 49 5.83 9.36 5.96
N ASN A 50 7.04 9.05 6.40
CA ASN A 50 7.66 9.77 7.52
C ASN A 50 7.97 11.22 7.17
N ASN A 51 8.26 11.51 5.91
CA ASN A 51 8.50 12.87 5.45
C ASN A 51 7.21 13.70 5.32
N ASN A 52 6.12 13.06 4.91
CA ASN A 52 4.86 13.76 4.61
C ASN A 52 3.89 13.81 5.78
N PHE A 53 3.97 12.89 6.72
CA PHE A 53 3.04 12.77 7.84
C PHE A 53 3.78 12.81 9.17
N LYS A 54 3.66 13.92 9.88
CA LYS A 54 4.36 14.14 11.15
C LYS A 54 3.36 14.54 12.24
N GLY A 55 3.68 14.13 13.47
CA GLY A 55 2.85 14.45 14.64
C GLY A 55 1.47 13.82 14.54
N SER A 56 0.43 14.65 14.64
CA SER A 56 -0.96 14.20 14.60
C SER A 56 -1.52 14.07 13.18
N ASN A 57 -0.71 14.37 12.16
CA ASN A 57 -1.13 14.24 10.77
C ASN A 57 -0.96 12.78 10.33
N LEU A 58 -2.05 12.01 10.33
CA LEU A 58 -2.03 10.58 10.02
C LEU A 58 -2.39 10.33 8.56
N PRO A 59 -1.71 9.37 7.90
CA PRO A 59 -2.10 8.98 6.54
C PRO A 59 -3.36 8.12 6.56
N THR A 60 -4.12 8.17 5.46
CA THR A 60 -5.20 7.23 5.22
C THR A 60 -4.65 5.97 4.53
N VAL A 61 -5.43 4.90 4.57
CA VAL A 61 -5.08 3.66 3.86
C VAL A 61 -4.91 3.95 2.36
N GLU A 62 -5.80 4.76 1.77
CA GLU A 62 -5.72 5.11 0.35
C GLU A 62 -4.44 5.86 0.01
N GLN A 63 -4.00 6.76 0.87
CA GLN A 63 -2.75 7.49 0.66
C GLN A 63 -1.55 6.56 0.70
N ILE A 64 -1.56 5.57 1.60
CA ILE A 64 -0.49 4.55 1.65
C ILE A 64 -0.52 3.71 0.38
N GLN A 65 -1.70 3.29 -0.08
CA GLN A 65 -1.84 2.50 -1.31
C GLN A 65 -1.32 3.28 -2.53
N ASP A 66 -1.60 4.57 -2.60
CA ASP A 66 -1.08 5.44 -3.68
C ASP A 66 0.45 5.45 -3.67
N LEU A 67 1.05 5.52 -2.49
CA LEU A 67 2.51 5.49 -2.36
C LEU A 67 3.10 4.15 -2.77
N VAL A 68 2.43 3.04 -2.44
CA VAL A 68 2.90 1.71 -2.85
C VAL A 68 2.93 1.62 -4.37
N GLU A 69 1.88 2.06 -5.04
CA GLU A 69 1.84 2.11 -6.51
C GLU A 69 2.99 2.94 -7.07
N GLU A 70 3.18 4.14 -6.52
CA GLU A 70 4.22 5.06 -6.96
C GLU A 70 5.61 4.44 -6.81
N LYS A 71 5.89 3.80 -5.67
CA LYS A 71 7.21 3.21 -5.43
C LYS A 71 7.45 1.95 -6.27
N LEU A 72 6.41 1.18 -6.55
CA LEU A 72 6.52 0.07 -7.50
C LEU A 72 6.86 0.58 -8.90
N MET A 73 6.24 1.66 -9.33
CA MET A 73 6.51 2.28 -10.62
C MET A 73 7.93 2.86 -10.68
N GLU A 74 8.35 3.59 -9.65
CA GLU A 74 9.69 4.18 -9.55
C GLU A 74 10.80 3.14 -9.60
N THR A 75 10.56 1.97 -9.03
CA THR A 75 11.52 0.86 -9.02
C THR A 75 11.38 -0.05 -10.23
N GLU A 76 10.62 0.39 -11.23
CA GLU A 76 10.41 -0.30 -12.50
C GLU A 76 9.71 -1.66 -12.39
N HIS A 77 8.88 -1.83 -11.36
CA HIS A 77 8.05 -3.01 -11.19
C HIS A 77 6.64 -2.74 -11.74
N HIS A 78 6.55 -2.42 -13.03
CA HIS A 78 5.31 -1.95 -13.68
C HIS A 78 4.22 -3.00 -13.73
N LYS A 79 4.58 -4.26 -13.96
CA LYS A 79 3.62 -5.36 -14.03
C LYS A 79 2.98 -5.60 -12.66
N THR A 80 3.81 -5.63 -11.62
CA THR A 80 3.34 -5.78 -10.25
C THR A 80 2.48 -4.59 -9.84
N ALA A 81 2.87 -3.37 -10.23
CA ALA A 81 2.09 -2.16 -9.95
C ALA A 81 0.68 -2.27 -10.55
N LYS A 82 0.56 -2.73 -11.78
CA LYS A 82 -0.74 -2.94 -12.44
C LYS A 82 -1.62 -3.93 -11.68
N ARG A 83 -1.05 -5.04 -11.23
CA ARG A 83 -1.80 -6.05 -10.47
C ARG A 83 -2.18 -5.53 -9.09
N TYR A 84 -1.32 -4.73 -8.49
CA TYR A 84 -1.62 -4.09 -7.20
C TYR A 84 -2.83 -3.15 -7.32
N ILE A 85 -2.90 -2.36 -8.39
CA ILE A 85 -4.04 -1.47 -8.65
C ILE A 85 -5.33 -2.28 -8.77
N ILE A 86 -5.31 -3.37 -9.51
CA ILE A 86 -6.47 -4.26 -9.67
C ILE A 86 -6.88 -4.85 -8.31
N TYR A 87 -5.91 -5.29 -7.53
CA TYR A 87 -6.14 -5.87 -6.21
C TYR A 87 -6.83 -4.88 -5.27
N ARG A 88 -6.35 -3.64 -5.20
CA ARG A 88 -6.95 -2.64 -4.31
C ARG A 88 -8.37 -2.25 -4.74
N GLU A 89 -8.63 -2.20 -6.04
CA GLU A 89 -9.98 -1.93 -6.57
C GLU A 89 -10.95 -3.05 -6.23
N LYS A 90 -10.53 -4.28 -6.38
CA LYS A 90 -11.33 -5.45 -6.02
C LYS A 90 -11.71 -5.43 -4.54
N ARG A 91 -10.75 -5.11 -3.68
CA ARG A 91 -11.00 -4.99 -2.24
C ARG A 91 -12.03 -3.89 -1.95
N ASN A 92 -11.94 -2.78 -2.66
CA ASN A 92 -12.88 -1.68 -2.52
C ASN A 92 -14.29 -2.07 -2.94
N GLU A 93 -14.44 -2.78 -4.05
CA GLU A 93 -15.72 -3.26 -4.54
C GLU A 93 -16.37 -4.23 -3.55
N GLU A 94 -15.61 -5.15 -3.00
CA GLU A 94 -16.08 -6.12 -2.01
C GLU A 94 -16.61 -5.40 -0.76
N ARG A 95 -15.89 -4.40 -0.28
CA ARG A 95 -16.33 -3.58 0.86
C ARG A 95 -17.63 -2.85 0.58
N ASN A 96 -17.76 -2.29 -0.62
CA ASN A 96 -18.95 -1.56 -1.03
C ASN A 96 -20.18 -2.46 -1.11
N LYS A 97 -20.01 -3.73 -1.48
CA LYS A 97 -21.09 -4.71 -1.49
C LYS A 97 -21.69 -4.94 -0.11
N TRP A 98 -20.87 -4.93 0.91
CA TRP A 98 -21.31 -5.16 2.29
C TRP A 98 -21.93 -3.94 2.95
N LEU A 99 -21.72 -2.75 2.38
CA LEU A 99 -22.23 -1.49 2.92
C LEU A 99 -23.60 -1.08 2.36
N LYS A 100 -24.13 -1.84 1.43
CA LYS A 100 -25.45 -1.57 0.84
C LYS A 100 -26.57 -2.11 1.71
#